data_a348ca6d15785b4dd670ca19f859fdbb
#
_entry.id   a348ca6d15785b4dd670ca19f859fdbb
#
_cell.length_a   1.000
_cell.length_b   1.000
_cell.length_c   1.000
_cell.angle_alpha   90.00
_cell.angle_beta   90.00
_cell.angle_gamma   90.00
#
_symmetry.space_group_name_H-M   'P 1'
#
loop_
_entity.id
_entity.type
_entity.pdbx_description
1 polymer ?
#
loop_
_entity_poly.entity_id
_entity_poly.type
_entity_poly.pdbx_seq_one_letter_code
_entity_poly.pdbx_strand_id
1 'polypeptide(L)'
;FESIKYMVSANFFNTLGLNLYPIIVLKFYDPIMVGKFFFVQKILSAPVTIVAQSISVVMLGDFREIISKDKNILVRKLNKITIIFFFLSSILFVSIGFFIKYFENFIFGNKWDSIYYFVFILIPFLVGQIAFSPFSQMLVLLKGEKLQFIWDLVRLFFVVISIFIPLWLELNN
;
A
#
# COMPACT_ATOMS: atom_id res chain seq x y z
N PHE A 1 -18.29 -11.11 -19.78
CA PHE A 1 -19.06 -9.95 -19.24
C PHE A 1 -19.02 -9.89 -17.70
N GLU A 2 -19.08 -11.02 -16.99
CA GLU A 2 -19.02 -11.03 -15.51
C GLU A 2 -17.65 -10.56 -14.98
N SER A 3 -16.56 -10.99 -15.58
CA SER A 3 -15.18 -10.60 -15.23
C SER A 3 -14.98 -9.08 -15.25
N ILE A 4 -15.53 -8.40 -16.26
CA ILE A 4 -15.45 -6.95 -16.41
C ILE A 4 -16.19 -6.24 -15.26
N LYS A 5 -17.36 -6.73 -14.87
CA LYS A 5 -18.12 -6.15 -13.75
C LYS A 5 -17.33 -6.20 -12.44
N TYR A 6 -16.71 -7.34 -12.13
CA TYR A 6 -15.89 -7.49 -10.93
C TYR A 6 -14.65 -6.59 -10.95
N MET A 7 -13.96 -6.48 -12.09
CA MET A 7 -12.80 -5.58 -12.23
C MET A 7 -13.18 -4.11 -12.06
N VAL A 8 -14.26 -3.65 -12.69
CA VAL A 8 -14.72 -2.26 -12.58
C VAL A 8 -15.16 -1.96 -11.15
N SER A 9 -15.91 -2.87 -10.52
CA SER A 9 -16.35 -2.70 -9.14
C SER A 9 -15.17 -2.70 -8.16
N ALA A 10 -14.20 -3.59 -8.32
CA ALA A 10 -12.98 -3.63 -7.51
C ALA A 10 -12.19 -2.32 -7.60
N ASN A 11 -11.97 -1.81 -8.82
CA ASN A 11 -11.29 -0.53 -9.04
C ASN A 11 -12.07 0.65 -8.44
N PHE A 12 -13.39 0.64 -8.52
CA PHE A 12 -14.25 1.67 -7.93
C PHE A 12 -14.11 1.69 -6.41
N PHE A 13 -14.25 0.54 -5.73
CA PHE A 13 -14.10 0.45 -4.27
C PHE A 13 -12.68 0.76 -3.81
N ASN A 14 -11.67 0.35 -4.56
CA ASN A 14 -10.28 0.72 -4.30
C ASN A 14 -10.10 2.24 -4.37
N THR A 15 -10.57 2.87 -5.44
CA THR A 15 -10.47 4.32 -5.65
C THR A 15 -11.26 5.09 -4.59
N LEU A 16 -12.45 4.63 -4.23
CA LEU A 16 -13.23 5.19 -3.13
C LEU A 16 -12.46 5.11 -1.81
N GLY A 17 -11.93 3.96 -1.45
CA GLY A 17 -11.16 3.78 -0.21
C GLY A 17 -9.97 4.74 -0.12
N LEU A 18 -9.25 4.92 -1.22
CA LEU A 18 -8.09 5.82 -1.26
C LEU A 18 -8.46 7.31 -1.21
N ASN A 19 -9.61 7.71 -1.76
CA ASN A 19 -9.99 9.13 -1.84
C ASN A 19 -10.94 9.58 -0.72
N LEU A 20 -11.78 8.70 -0.18
CA LEU A 20 -12.64 9.03 0.95
C LEU A 20 -11.86 9.07 2.28
N TYR A 21 -10.85 8.23 2.44
CA TYR A 21 -10.04 8.19 3.66
C TYR A 21 -9.48 9.57 4.05
N PRO A 22 -8.82 10.35 3.16
CA PRO A 22 -8.36 11.69 3.48
C PRO A 22 -9.46 12.63 3.96
N ILE A 23 -10.62 12.60 3.29
CA ILE A 23 -11.74 13.49 3.60
C ILE A 23 -12.31 13.19 4.98
N ILE A 24 -12.45 11.90 5.33
CA ILE A 24 -12.98 11.49 6.63
C ILE A 24 -12.00 11.89 7.73
N VAL A 25 -10.71 11.61 7.55
CA VAL A 25 -9.67 11.91 8.54
C VAL A 25 -9.56 13.41 8.78
N LEU A 26 -9.66 14.25 7.73
CA LEU A 26 -9.68 15.72 7.87
C LEU A 26 -10.84 16.27 8.72
N LYS A 27 -11.96 15.53 8.79
CA LYS A 27 -13.10 15.97 9.60
C LYS A 27 -12.87 15.79 11.10
N PHE A 28 -12.04 14.82 11.49
CA PHE A 28 -11.91 14.38 12.89
C PHE A 28 -10.53 14.68 13.51
N TYR A 29 -9.53 14.96 12.69
CA TYR A 29 -8.16 15.21 13.16
C TYR A 29 -7.67 16.61 12.73
N ASP A 30 -6.64 17.10 13.42
CA ASP A 30 -6.05 18.40 13.11
C ASP A 30 -5.61 18.50 11.64
N PRO A 31 -6.09 19.51 10.87
CA PRO A 31 -5.78 19.65 9.46
C PRO A 31 -4.29 19.73 9.12
N ILE A 32 -3.48 20.32 10.02
CA ILE A 32 -2.03 20.47 9.82
C ILE A 32 -1.36 19.09 9.90
N MET A 33 -1.73 18.31 10.90
CA MET A 33 -1.20 16.94 11.09
C MET A 33 -1.61 16.03 9.92
N VAL A 34 -2.87 16.10 9.53
CA VAL A 34 -3.41 15.34 8.39
C VAL A 34 -2.72 15.75 7.08
N GLY A 35 -2.48 17.04 6.88
CA GLY A 35 -1.75 17.57 5.73
C GLY A 35 -0.31 17.03 5.66
N LYS A 36 0.41 17.02 6.77
CA LYS A 36 1.77 16.43 6.86
C LYS A 36 1.77 14.93 6.52
N PHE A 37 0.84 14.17 7.09
CA PHE A 37 0.70 12.74 6.83
C PHE A 37 0.46 12.44 5.34
N PHE A 38 -0.52 13.09 4.71
CA PHE A 38 -0.83 12.86 3.30
C PHE A 38 0.25 13.37 2.36
N PHE A 39 0.95 14.44 2.71
CA PHE A 39 2.11 14.90 1.96
C PHE A 39 3.20 13.83 1.92
N VAL A 40 3.59 13.28 3.07
CA VAL A 40 4.57 12.18 3.15
C VAL A 40 4.09 10.95 2.39
N GLN A 41 2.83 10.55 2.59
CA GLN A 41 2.24 9.42 1.91
C GLN A 41 2.33 9.58 0.38
N LYS A 42 1.95 10.75 -0.17
CA LYS A 42 2.02 10.99 -1.62
C LYS A 42 3.44 10.95 -2.16
N ILE A 43 4.38 11.62 -1.49
CA ILE A 43 5.77 11.65 -1.93
C ILE A 43 6.38 10.25 -1.95
N LEU A 44 6.16 9.46 -0.90
CA LEU A 44 6.75 8.13 -0.79
C LEU A 44 6.01 7.09 -1.63
N SER A 45 4.68 7.17 -1.73
CA SER A 45 3.90 6.18 -2.48
C SER A 45 4.03 6.30 -4.00
N ALA A 46 4.33 7.48 -4.54
CA ALA A 46 4.47 7.67 -5.99
C ALA A 46 5.60 6.81 -6.59
N PRO A 47 6.86 6.90 -6.11
CA PRO A 47 7.94 6.05 -6.62
C PRO A 47 7.70 4.57 -6.27
N VAL A 48 7.13 4.26 -5.11
CA VAL A 48 6.79 2.88 -4.71
C VAL A 48 5.80 2.25 -5.69
N THR A 49 4.78 2.99 -6.10
CA THR A 49 3.78 2.50 -7.05
C THR A 49 4.41 2.16 -8.40
N ILE A 50 5.32 3.01 -8.90
CA ILE A 50 6.04 2.77 -10.15
C ILE A 50 6.90 1.51 -10.05
N VAL A 51 7.67 1.37 -8.98
CA VAL A 51 8.51 0.20 -8.74
C VAL A 51 7.67 -1.07 -8.61
N ALA A 52 6.61 -1.04 -7.80
CA ALA A 52 5.71 -2.16 -7.60
C ALA A 52 5.04 -2.61 -8.90
N GLN A 53 4.59 -1.67 -9.74
CA GLN A 53 4.01 -1.96 -11.06
C GLN A 53 5.04 -2.58 -11.99
N SER A 54 6.27 -2.04 -12.05
CA SER A 54 7.34 -2.56 -12.88
C SER A 54 7.70 -4.00 -12.50
N ILE A 55 7.85 -4.29 -11.20
CA ILE A 55 8.07 -5.63 -10.68
C ILE A 55 6.92 -6.56 -11.10
N SER A 56 5.69 -6.09 -10.94
CA SER A 56 4.49 -6.87 -11.28
C SER A 56 4.44 -7.25 -12.76
N VAL A 57 4.75 -6.33 -13.67
CA VAL A 57 4.76 -6.58 -15.12
C VAL A 57 5.84 -7.61 -15.49
N VAL A 58 7.04 -7.48 -14.96
CA VAL A 58 8.14 -8.44 -15.21
C VAL A 58 7.77 -9.82 -14.71
N MET A 59 7.25 -9.91 -13.48
CA MET A 59 6.83 -11.18 -12.87
C MET A 59 5.67 -11.85 -13.63
N LEU A 60 4.78 -11.05 -14.24
CA LEU A 60 3.67 -11.55 -15.04
C LEU A 60 4.16 -12.43 -16.20
N GLY A 61 5.22 -12.02 -16.90
CA GLY A 61 5.85 -12.79 -17.98
C GLY A 61 6.38 -14.14 -17.48
N ASP A 62 7.20 -14.10 -16.45
CA ASP A 62 7.81 -15.28 -15.83
C ASP A 62 6.75 -16.27 -15.29
N PHE A 63 5.71 -15.76 -14.66
CA PHE A 63 4.69 -16.60 -14.03
C PHE A 63 3.80 -17.33 -15.04
N ARG A 64 3.51 -16.72 -16.18
CA ARG A 64 2.75 -17.38 -17.28
C ARG A 64 3.42 -18.67 -17.72
N GLU A 65 4.75 -18.65 -17.85
CA GLU A 65 5.52 -19.83 -18.25
C GLU A 65 5.53 -20.91 -17.15
N ILE A 66 5.65 -20.51 -15.89
CA ILE A 66 5.76 -21.43 -14.76
C ILE A 66 4.40 -22.07 -14.42
N ILE A 67 3.28 -21.31 -14.50
CA ILE A 67 1.92 -21.81 -14.24
C ILE A 67 1.61 -23.03 -15.12
N SER A 68 2.09 -23.02 -16.36
CA SER A 68 1.86 -24.14 -17.30
C SER A 68 2.63 -25.41 -16.93
N LYS A 69 3.68 -25.31 -16.12
CA LYS A 69 4.59 -26.41 -15.80
C LYS A 69 4.33 -27.03 -14.41
N ASP A 70 4.38 -26.23 -13.34
CA ASP A 70 4.18 -26.72 -11.96
C ASP A 70 3.78 -25.58 -10.99
N LYS A 71 2.62 -25.72 -10.35
CA LYS A 71 2.10 -24.77 -9.37
C LYS A 71 2.96 -24.67 -8.10
N ASN A 72 3.61 -25.77 -7.69
CA ASN A 72 4.44 -25.76 -6.47
C ASN A 72 5.72 -24.95 -6.68
N ILE A 73 6.32 -25.01 -7.85
CA ILE A 73 7.46 -24.20 -8.22
C ILE A 73 7.09 -22.72 -8.19
N LEU A 74 5.91 -22.38 -8.69
CA LEU A 74 5.39 -21.03 -8.68
C LEU A 74 5.25 -20.46 -7.26
N VAL A 75 4.62 -21.21 -6.34
CA VAL A 75 4.43 -20.78 -4.94
C VAL A 75 5.78 -20.58 -4.25
N ARG A 76 6.74 -21.48 -4.43
CA ARG A 76 8.10 -21.33 -3.88
C ARG A 76 8.79 -20.09 -4.41
N LYS A 77 8.70 -19.83 -5.73
CA LYS A 77 9.32 -18.64 -6.37
C LYS A 77 8.68 -17.35 -5.84
N LEU A 78 7.35 -17.30 -5.71
CA LEU A 78 6.62 -16.18 -5.14
C LEU A 78 7.06 -15.89 -3.71
N ASN A 79 7.05 -16.89 -2.84
CA ASN A 79 7.44 -16.72 -1.45
C ASN A 79 8.89 -16.20 -1.32
N LYS A 80 9.81 -16.75 -2.11
CA LYS A 80 11.21 -16.29 -2.12
C LYS A 80 11.33 -14.82 -2.54
N ILE A 81 10.64 -14.44 -3.61
CA ILE A 81 10.65 -13.06 -4.14
C ILE A 81 10.04 -12.10 -3.11
N THR A 82 8.90 -12.46 -2.51
CA THR A 82 8.24 -11.65 -1.48
C THR A 82 9.15 -11.41 -0.28
N ILE A 83 9.83 -12.45 0.21
CA ILE A 83 10.77 -12.33 1.33
C ILE A 83 11.93 -11.39 0.97
N ILE A 84 12.52 -11.55 -0.21
CA ILE A 84 13.60 -10.67 -0.67
C ILE A 84 13.13 -9.22 -0.74
N PHE A 85 11.98 -8.96 -1.36
CA PHE A 85 11.44 -7.61 -1.49
C PHE A 85 11.03 -7.02 -0.14
N PHE A 86 10.52 -7.84 0.77
CA PHE A 86 10.20 -7.41 2.13
C PHE A 86 11.44 -6.89 2.86
N PHE A 87 12.52 -7.65 2.89
CA PHE A 87 13.75 -7.22 3.56
C PHE A 87 14.42 -6.05 2.85
N LEU A 88 14.51 -6.08 1.52
CA LEU A 88 15.15 -5.01 0.75
C LEU A 88 14.40 -3.67 0.92
N SER A 89 13.08 -3.70 0.79
CA SER A 89 12.26 -2.49 0.98
C SER A 89 12.23 -2.02 2.44
N SER A 90 12.30 -2.94 3.42
CA SER A 90 12.41 -2.58 4.83
C SER A 90 13.69 -1.80 5.12
N ILE A 91 14.83 -2.30 4.65
CA ILE A 91 16.12 -1.63 4.80
C ILE A 91 16.07 -0.25 4.12
N LEU A 92 15.55 -0.18 2.89
CA LEU A 92 15.45 1.05 2.13
C LEU A 92 14.60 2.11 2.88
N PHE A 93 13.39 1.77 3.31
CA PHE A 93 12.50 2.76 3.95
C PHE A 93 12.94 3.14 5.36
N VAL A 94 13.52 2.23 6.11
CA VAL A 94 14.14 2.57 7.41
C VAL A 94 15.30 3.55 7.19
N SER A 95 16.15 3.33 6.19
CA SER A 95 17.24 4.25 5.84
C SER A 95 16.71 5.63 5.42
N ILE A 96 15.65 5.68 4.60
CA ILE A 96 14.97 6.93 4.22
C ILE A 96 14.39 7.62 5.45
N GLY A 97 13.76 6.89 6.37
CA GLY A 97 13.23 7.46 7.60
C GLY A 97 14.29 8.12 8.47
N PHE A 98 15.44 7.48 8.65
CA PHE A 98 16.57 8.08 9.36
C PHE A 98 17.17 9.27 8.59
N PHE A 99 17.31 9.18 7.28
CA PHE A 99 17.79 10.28 6.46
C PHE A 99 16.89 11.51 6.60
N ILE A 100 15.58 11.35 6.49
CA ILE A 100 14.63 12.44 6.68
C ILE A 100 14.71 13.00 8.10
N LYS A 101 14.81 12.15 9.13
CA LYS A 101 14.93 12.59 10.52
C LYS A 101 16.10 13.58 10.74
N TYR A 102 17.23 13.35 10.09
CA TYR A 102 18.40 14.23 10.24
C TYR A 102 18.38 15.46 9.32
N PHE A 103 17.71 15.37 8.18
CA PHE A 103 17.74 16.40 7.14
C PHE A 103 16.38 17.07 6.90
N GLU A 104 15.35 16.81 7.71
CA GLU A 104 13.98 17.32 7.47
C GLU A 104 13.94 18.85 7.37
N ASN A 105 14.63 19.57 8.25
CA ASN A 105 14.66 21.03 8.25
C ASN A 105 15.37 21.61 7.03
N PHE A 106 16.38 20.91 6.53
CA PHE A 106 17.11 21.31 5.32
C PHE A 106 16.28 21.07 4.05
N ILE A 107 15.55 19.95 3.99
CA ILE A 107 14.80 19.52 2.79
C ILE A 107 13.45 20.23 2.72
N PHE A 108 12.72 20.30 3.82
CA PHE A 108 11.32 20.76 3.85
C PHE A 108 11.15 22.11 4.58
N GLY A 109 12.18 22.57 5.31
CA GLY A 109 12.12 23.78 6.13
C GLY A 109 11.37 23.61 7.45
N ASN A 110 11.48 24.60 8.33
CA ASN A 110 10.98 24.55 9.72
C ASN A 110 9.46 24.36 9.87
N LYS A 111 8.68 24.66 8.81
CA LYS A 111 7.22 24.44 8.84
C LYS A 111 6.82 22.96 8.82
N TRP A 112 7.74 22.09 8.39
CA TRP A 112 7.52 20.64 8.25
C TRP A 112 8.19 19.84 9.36
N ASP A 113 8.47 20.49 10.48
CA ASP A 113 9.05 19.85 11.65
C ASP A 113 8.27 18.59 12.07
N SER A 114 9.02 17.56 12.51
CA SER A 114 8.46 16.26 12.94
C SER A 114 7.81 15.39 11.84
N ILE A 115 8.09 15.70 10.55
CA ILE A 115 7.54 14.94 9.42
C ILE A 115 8.04 13.48 9.38
N TYR A 116 9.24 13.23 9.93
CA TYR A 116 9.84 11.91 9.98
C TYR A 116 8.98 10.88 10.75
N TYR A 117 8.17 11.30 11.72
CA TYR A 117 7.25 10.40 12.41
C TYR A 117 6.26 9.74 11.45
N PHE A 118 5.73 10.50 10.51
CA PHE A 118 4.81 9.97 9.50
C PHE A 118 5.50 9.04 8.52
N VAL A 119 6.80 9.28 8.24
CA VAL A 119 7.59 8.35 7.43
C VAL A 119 7.68 7.00 8.12
N PHE A 120 8.05 6.95 9.41
CA PHE A 120 8.14 5.70 10.16
C PHE A 120 6.80 4.97 10.28
N ILE A 121 5.70 5.70 10.49
CA ILE A 121 4.34 5.12 10.52
C ILE A 121 3.97 4.48 9.18
N LEU A 122 4.42 5.05 8.06
CA LEU A 122 4.10 4.55 6.73
C LEU A 122 4.99 3.37 6.27
N ILE A 123 6.13 3.11 6.93
CA ILE A 123 7.05 2.03 6.53
C ILE A 123 6.34 0.68 6.34
N PRO A 124 5.53 0.16 7.28
CA PRO A 124 4.87 -1.14 7.10
C PRO A 124 3.97 -1.17 5.86
N PHE A 125 3.27 -0.08 5.58
CA PHE A 125 2.41 0.05 4.40
C PHE A 125 3.22 0.02 3.10
N LEU A 126 4.30 0.81 3.01
CA LEU A 126 5.14 0.92 1.82
C LEU A 126 5.91 -0.37 1.54
N VAL A 127 6.42 -1.01 2.59
CA VAL A 127 7.08 -2.33 2.51
C VAL A 127 6.09 -3.38 2.03
N GLY A 128 4.90 -3.41 2.60
CA GLY A 128 3.83 -4.32 2.17
C GLY A 128 3.44 -4.11 0.70
N GLN A 129 3.34 -2.87 0.25
CA GLN A 129 3.00 -2.54 -1.13
C GLN A 129 4.02 -3.12 -2.12
N ILE A 130 5.32 -3.01 -1.85
CA ILE A 130 6.37 -3.59 -2.71
C ILE A 130 6.40 -5.12 -2.59
N ALA A 131 6.39 -5.66 -1.38
CA ALA A 131 6.55 -7.08 -1.14
C ALA A 131 5.40 -7.92 -1.74
N PHE A 132 4.15 -7.42 -1.65
CA PHE A 132 2.98 -8.15 -2.09
C PHE A 132 2.51 -7.78 -3.52
N SER A 133 3.15 -6.83 -4.19
CA SER A 133 2.79 -6.45 -5.56
C SER A 133 2.77 -7.63 -6.56
N PRO A 134 3.71 -8.63 -6.52
CA PRO A 134 3.67 -9.77 -7.43
C PRO A 134 2.43 -10.64 -7.26
N PHE A 135 1.91 -10.76 -6.03
CA PHE A 135 0.70 -11.56 -5.77
C PHE A 135 -0.55 -10.97 -6.40
N SER A 136 -0.69 -9.65 -6.41
CA SER A 136 -1.85 -8.98 -7.03
C SER A 136 -1.97 -9.30 -8.51
N GLN A 137 -0.85 -9.32 -9.23
CA GLN A 137 -0.83 -9.66 -10.65
C GLN A 137 -1.09 -11.15 -10.90
N MET A 138 -0.64 -11.99 -9.98
CA MET A 138 -0.90 -13.42 -10.07
C MET A 138 -2.39 -13.74 -9.93
N LEU A 139 -3.13 -13.04 -9.07
CA LEU A 139 -4.59 -13.20 -8.97
C LEU A 139 -5.28 -12.93 -10.31
N VAL A 140 -4.82 -11.92 -11.05
CA VAL A 140 -5.33 -11.62 -12.40
C VAL A 140 -5.05 -12.78 -13.36
N LEU A 141 -3.84 -13.35 -13.35
CA LEU A 141 -3.47 -14.50 -14.19
C LEU A 141 -4.31 -15.75 -13.92
N LEU A 142 -4.64 -15.99 -12.66
CA LEU A 142 -5.43 -17.14 -12.22
C LEU A 142 -6.94 -16.92 -12.35
N LYS A 143 -7.38 -15.84 -13.02
CA LYS A 143 -8.79 -15.42 -13.12
C LYS A 143 -9.46 -15.30 -11.75
N GLY A 144 -8.69 -14.79 -10.78
CA GLY A 144 -9.10 -14.60 -9.39
C GLY A 144 -9.79 -13.25 -9.14
N GLU A 145 -10.47 -12.65 -10.14
CA GLU A 145 -11.08 -11.32 -10.02
C GLU A 145 -12.10 -11.26 -8.88
N LYS A 146 -12.82 -12.35 -8.61
CA LYS A 146 -13.74 -12.45 -7.47
C LYS A 146 -13.01 -12.37 -6.13
N LEU A 147 -11.84 -13.03 -6.02
CA LEU A 147 -11.02 -12.98 -4.80
C LEU A 147 -10.45 -11.57 -4.60
N GLN A 148 -10.01 -10.93 -5.67
CA GLN A 148 -9.51 -9.54 -5.62
C GLN A 148 -10.62 -8.58 -5.18
N PHE A 149 -11.83 -8.72 -5.71
CA PHE A 149 -12.98 -7.91 -5.31
C PHE A 149 -13.32 -8.09 -3.82
N ILE A 150 -13.35 -9.34 -3.33
CA ILE A 150 -13.58 -9.62 -1.90
C ILE A 150 -12.48 -9.00 -1.05
N TRP A 151 -11.22 -9.12 -1.46
CA TRP A 151 -10.08 -8.52 -0.77
C TRP A 151 -10.18 -7.01 -0.68
N ASP A 152 -10.56 -6.33 -1.78
CA ASP A 152 -10.72 -4.89 -1.80
C ASP A 152 -11.88 -4.42 -0.91
N LEU A 153 -12.98 -5.17 -0.83
CA LEU A 153 -14.08 -4.93 0.11
C LEU A 153 -13.63 -5.10 1.57
N VAL A 154 -12.93 -6.18 1.88
CA VAL A 154 -12.41 -6.45 3.23
C VAL A 154 -11.44 -5.35 3.64
N ARG A 155 -10.54 -4.93 2.75
CA ARG A 155 -9.62 -3.82 3.00
C ARG A 155 -10.35 -2.51 3.27
N LEU A 156 -11.36 -2.15 2.46
CA LEU A 156 -12.17 -0.97 2.66
C LEU A 156 -12.88 -0.99 4.03
N PHE A 157 -13.42 -2.14 4.41
CA PHE A 157 -14.05 -2.34 5.73
C PHE A 157 -13.06 -2.08 6.88
N PHE A 158 -11.84 -2.62 6.80
CA PHE A 158 -10.80 -2.38 7.81
C PHE A 158 -10.33 -0.93 7.85
N VAL A 159 -10.22 -0.26 6.69
CA VAL A 159 -9.90 1.18 6.63
C VAL A 159 -10.97 2.00 7.34
N VAL A 160 -12.24 1.74 7.09
CA VAL A 160 -13.35 2.44 7.76
C VAL A 160 -13.30 2.20 9.27
N ILE A 161 -13.18 0.95 9.70
CA ILE A 161 -13.07 0.59 11.12
C ILE A 161 -11.89 1.30 11.80
N SER A 162 -10.72 1.32 11.15
CA SER A 162 -9.51 1.94 11.73
C SER A 162 -9.66 3.45 11.97
N ILE A 163 -10.57 4.11 11.26
CA ILE A 163 -10.88 5.52 11.49
C ILE A 163 -11.87 5.68 12.66
N PHE A 164 -12.88 4.82 12.73
CA PHE A 164 -13.96 4.98 13.71
C PHE A 164 -13.64 4.44 15.10
N ILE A 165 -12.76 3.45 15.24
CA ILE A 165 -12.38 2.91 16.55
C ILE A 165 -11.76 3.97 17.48
N PRO A 166 -10.74 4.75 17.07
CA PRO A 166 -10.17 5.79 17.93
C PRO A 166 -11.20 6.87 18.30
N LEU A 167 -12.04 7.27 17.36
CA LEU A 167 -13.10 8.26 17.60
C LEU A 167 -14.14 7.77 18.62
N TRP A 168 -14.51 6.50 18.53
CA TRP A 168 -15.44 5.91 19.50
C TRP A 168 -14.84 5.84 20.90
N LEU A 169 -13.54 5.56 21.02
CA LEU A 169 -12.81 5.53 22.29
C LEU A 169 -12.67 6.93 22.89
N GLU A 170 -12.43 7.97 22.08
CA GLU A 170 -12.36 9.36 22.55
C GLU A 170 -13.72 9.90 23.00
N LEU A 171 -14.82 9.48 22.37
CA LEU A 171 -16.17 9.91 22.71
C LEU A 171 -16.69 9.26 24.02
N ASN A 172 -16.11 8.15 24.45
CA ASN A 172 -16.53 7.40 25.65
C ASN A 172 -15.60 7.61 26.85
N ASN A 173 -14.56 8.44 26.76
CA ASN A 173 -13.72 8.90 27.85
C ASN A 173 -13.98 10.37 28.18
#